data_454b475ba4b11a8f2c5223fbba546671
#
_entry.id   454b475ba4b11a8f2c5223fbba546671
#
_cell.length_a   1.000
_cell.length_b   1.000
_cell.length_c   1.000
_cell.angle_alpha   90.00
_cell.angle_beta   90.00
_cell.angle_gamma   90.00
#
_symmetry.space_group_name_H-M   'P 1'
#
loop_
_entity.id
_entity.type
_entity.pdbx_description
1 polymer ?
#
loop_
_entity_poly.entity_id
_entity_poly.type
_entity_poly.pdbx_seq_one_letter_code
_entity_poly.pdbx_strand_id
1 'polypeptide(L)'
;MDRYTFESRESYEKAVKEEELIQQLKKKADLKNNKTVLKLYNKLVAEKTFSTVIGYDFLEELRTQILKSGLVSEELLPEIPVKVEEKKEQDTLPPKKNVSGKYKKLYENEKLKNKKLKIALVAALVLLAGFVIINFRFQYS
;
A
#
# COMPACT_ATOMS: atom_id res chain seq x y z
N MET A 1 11.08 0.90 -2.83
CA MET A 1 10.78 -0.45 -3.34
C MET A 1 11.96 -1.17 -4.02
N ASP A 2 13.03 -0.49 -4.35
CA ASP A 2 14.17 -1.11 -5.05
C ASP A 2 15.01 -2.08 -4.19
N ARG A 3 14.70 -2.16 -2.88
CA ARG A 3 15.39 -3.01 -1.90
C ARG A 3 14.80 -4.41 -1.79
N TYR A 4 13.60 -4.64 -2.32
CA TYR A 4 12.86 -5.89 -2.17
C TYR A 4 12.67 -6.60 -3.51
N THR A 5 12.78 -7.93 -3.49
CA THR A 5 12.46 -8.81 -4.63
C THR A 5 11.12 -9.49 -4.35
N PHE A 6 10.24 -9.52 -5.34
CA PHE A 6 8.92 -10.14 -5.25
C PHE A 6 8.85 -11.34 -6.16
N GLU A 7 8.35 -12.46 -5.66
CA GLU A 7 8.28 -13.71 -6.40
C GLU A 7 7.14 -13.73 -7.43
N SER A 8 6.07 -12.98 -7.17
CA SER A 8 4.91 -12.91 -8.05
C SER A 8 4.41 -11.48 -8.27
N ARG A 9 3.61 -11.29 -9.31
CA ARG A 9 2.91 -10.03 -9.57
C ARG A 9 1.96 -9.69 -8.41
N GLU A 10 1.26 -10.70 -7.88
CA GLU A 10 0.30 -10.49 -6.79
C GLU A 10 0.98 -10.00 -5.52
N SER A 11 2.11 -10.59 -5.12
CA SER A 11 2.88 -10.13 -3.97
C SER A 11 3.42 -8.71 -4.17
N TYR A 12 3.83 -8.36 -5.39
CA TYR A 12 4.22 -6.98 -5.72
C TYR A 12 3.05 -5.99 -5.59
N GLU A 13 1.87 -6.34 -6.12
CA GLU A 13 0.68 -5.47 -6.04
C GLU A 13 0.21 -5.28 -4.58
N LYS A 14 0.27 -6.32 -3.75
CA LYS A 14 0.01 -6.21 -2.30
C LYS A 14 1.00 -5.26 -1.63
N ALA A 15 2.28 -5.42 -1.91
CA ALA A 15 3.32 -4.57 -1.36
C ALA A 15 3.16 -3.08 -1.75
N VAL A 16 2.75 -2.80 -2.99
CA VAL A 16 2.45 -1.42 -3.43
C VAL A 16 1.27 -0.83 -2.66
N LYS A 17 0.19 -1.60 -2.46
CA LYS A 17 -0.96 -1.14 -1.68
C LYS A 17 -0.59 -0.87 -0.23
N GLU A 18 0.21 -1.74 0.37
CA GLU A 18 0.70 -1.56 1.74
C GLU A 18 1.61 -0.33 1.85
N GLU A 19 2.49 -0.09 0.88
CA GLU A 19 3.32 1.12 0.85
C GLU A 19 2.46 2.40 0.72
N GLU A 20 1.44 2.39 -0.16
CA GLU A 20 0.52 3.52 -0.28
C GLU A 20 -0.23 3.78 1.04
N LEU A 21 -0.66 2.73 1.74
CA LEU A 21 -1.29 2.82 3.05
C LEU A 21 -0.33 3.40 4.10
N ILE A 22 0.91 2.91 4.14
CA ILE A 22 1.95 3.43 5.06
C ILE A 22 2.18 4.92 4.82
N GLN A 23 2.26 5.36 3.57
CA GLN A 23 2.41 6.78 3.24
C GLN A 23 1.22 7.62 3.72
N GLN A 24 0.01 7.08 3.63
CA GLN A 24 -1.19 7.74 4.18
C GLN A 24 -1.15 7.81 5.70
N LEU A 25 -0.75 6.73 6.36
CA LEU A 25 -0.61 6.69 7.82
C LEU A 25 0.45 7.68 8.30
N LYS A 26 1.62 7.73 7.65
CA LYS A 26 2.69 8.71 7.96
C LYS A 26 2.24 10.17 7.79
N LYS A 27 1.29 10.43 6.89
CA LYS A 27 0.73 11.79 6.70
C LYS A 27 -0.37 12.15 7.69
N LYS A 28 -1.18 11.18 8.11
CA LYS A 28 -2.38 11.43 8.94
C LYS A 28 -2.12 11.26 10.43
N ALA A 29 -1.22 10.36 10.81
CA ALA A 29 -0.91 10.08 12.21
C ALA A 29 0.24 10.97 12.70
N ASP A 30 0.10 11.50 13.91
CA ASP A 30 1.21 12.17 14.59
C ASP A 30 2.20 11.12 15.14
N LEU A 31 3.16 10.74 14.28
CA LEU A 31 4.20 9.77 14.63
C LEU A 31 5.26 10.33 15.58
N LYS A 32 5.23 11.61 15.92
CA LYS A 32 6.08 12.20 16.96
C LYS A 32 5.53 11.90 18.36
N ASN A 33 4.24 11.66 18.48
CA ASN A 33 3.59 11.33 19.74
C ASN A 33 3.61 9.82 19.99
N ASN A 34 4.46 9.38 20.91
CA ASN A 34 4.65 7.96 21.23
C ASN A 34 3.37 7.25 21.69
N LYS A 35 2.41 7.95 22.34
CA LYS A 35 1.10 7.38 22.70
C LYS A 35 0.25 7.10 21.45
N THR A 36 0.32 7.97 20.45
CA THR A 36 -0.35 7.78 19.16
C THR A 36 0.28 6.61 18.39
N VAL A 37 1.61 6.52 18.40
CA VAL A 37 2.36 5.42 17.79
C VAL A 37 1.99 4.08 18.41
N LEU A 38 1.91 4.01 19.74
CA LEU A 38 1.49 2.79 20.47
C LEU A 38 0.07 2.34 20.09
N LYS A 39 -0.88 3.28 20.05
CA LYS A 39 -2.25 2.96 19.63
C LYS A 39 -2.31 2.48 18.19
N LEU A 40 -1.57 3.13 17.29
CA LEU A 40 -1.50 2.76 15.89
C LEU A 40 -0.89 1.37 15.73
N TYR A 41 0.23 1.08 16.37
CA TYR A 41 0.88 -0.23 16.35
C TYR A 41 -0.07 -1.34 16.79
N ASN A 42 -0.68 -1.19 17.97
CA ASN A 42 -1.61 -2.18 18.52
C ASN A 42 -2.78 -2.44 17.57
N LYS A 43 -3.34 -1.40 16.95
CA LYS A 43 -4.42 -1.52 15.98
C LYS A 43 -3.98 -2.29 14.74
N LEU A 44 -2.86 -1.92 14.12
CA LEU A 44 -2.35 -2.54 12.91
C LEU A 44 -2.02 -4.02 13.11
N VAL A 45 -1.46 -4.38 14.28
CA VAL A 45 -1.15 -5.77 14.63
C VAL A 45 -2.44 -6.57 14.87
N ALA A 46 -3.39 -6.03 15.65
CA ALA A 46 -4.66 -6.69 15.94
C ALA A 46 -5.49 -6.95 14.68
N GLU A 47 -5.53 -5.99 13.76
CA GLU A 47 -6.25 -6.09 12.48
C GLU A 47 -5.48 -6.89 11.42
N LYS A 48 -4.23 -7.31 11.69
CA LYS A 48 -3.36 -7.99 10.72
C LYS A 48 -3.31 -7.24 9.38
N THR A 49 -3.17 -5.92 9.46
CA THR A 49 -3.30 -5.02 8.31
C THR A 49 -2.24 -5.28 7.25
N PHE A 50 -1.06 -5.73 7.64
CA PHE A 50 0.07 -5.98 6.76
C PHE A 50 0.35 -7.46 6.60
N SER A 51 0.79 -7.83 5.39
CA SER A 51 1.10 -9.20 5.01
C SER A 51 2.39 -9.31 4.18
N THR A 52 3.02 -8.19 3.86
CA THR A 52 4.26 -8.13 3.07
C THR A 52 5.43 -7.64 3.91
N VAL A 53 6.65 -7.86 3.41
CA VAL A 53 7.88 -7.39 4.06
C VAL A 53 7.85 -5.88 4.31
N ILE A 54 7.28 -5.10 3.38
CA ILE A 54 7.18 -3.63 3.52
C ILE A 54 6.31 -3.24 4.71
N GLY A 55 5.18 -3.93 4.89
CA GLY A 55 4.31 -3.70 6.03
C GLY A 55 4.95 -4.13 7.35
N TYR A 56 5.67 -5.26 7.35
CA TYR A 56 6.39 -5.74 8.54
C TYR A 56 7.54 -4.81 8.94
N ASP A 57 8.29 -4.28 7.99
CA ASP A 57 9.34 -3.28 8.25
C ASP A 57 8.75 -2.01 8.90
N PHE A 58 7.59 -1.59 8.46
CA PHE A 58 6.90 -0.45 9.07
C PHE A 58 6.44 -0.75 10.51
N LEU A 59 5.90 -1.94 10.78
CA LEU A 59 5.56 -2.35 12.14
C LEU A 59 6.79 -2.40 13.04
N GLU A 60 7.92 -2.88 12.53
CA GLU A 60 9.20 -2.91 13.27
C GLU A 60 9.73 -1.50 13.55
N GLU A 61 9.56 -0.55 12.59
CA GLU A 61 9.88 0.87 12.79
C GLU A 61 9.08 1.44 13.99
N LEU A 62 7.75 1.20 14.01
CA LEU A 62 6.87 1.65 15.09
C LEU A 62 7.23 0.99 16.43
N ARG A 63 7.45 -0.33 16.44
CA ARG A 63 7.85 -1.09 17.63
C ARG A 63 9.15 -0.55 18.23
N THR A 64 10.14 -0.35 17.41
CA THR A 64 11.44 0.21 17.82
C THR A 64 11.28 1.59 18.45
N GLN A 65 10.43 2.44 17.87
CA GLN A 65 10.15 3.76 18.41
C GLN A 65 9.47 3.69 19.78
N ILE A 66 8.48 2.79 19.96
CA ILE A 66 7.78 2.59 21.24
C ILE A 66 8.76 2.14 22.32
N LEU A 67 9.60 1.14 22.03
CA LEU A 67 10.59 0.62 22.98
C LEU A 67 11.62 1.68 23.38
N LYS A 68 12.13 2.46 22.42
CA LYS A 68 13.04 3.58 22.68
C LYS A 68 12.40 4.67 23.54
N SER A 69 11.11 4.83 23.49
CA SER A 69 10.39 5.82 24.30
C SER A 69 10.21 5.41 25.77
N GLY A 70 10.42 4.13 26.09
CA GLY A 70 10.24 3.58 27.43
C GLY A 70 8.80 3.56 27.93
N LEU A 71 7.79 3.81 27.06
CA LEU A 71 6.38 3.83 27.43
C LEU A 71 5.84 2.45 27.82
N VAL A 72 6.37 1.41 27.21
CA VAL A 72 5.93 0.03 27.39
C VAL A 72 7.14 -0.88 27.33
N SER A 73 7.17 -1.92 28.16
CA SER A 73 8.19 -2.97 28.08
C SER A 73 7.90 -3.90 26.89
N GLU A 74 8.94 -4.53 26.38
CA GLU A 74 8.85 -5.42 25.22
C GLU A 74 7.83 -6.56 25.41
N GLU A 75 7.73 -7.08 26.63
CA GLU A 75 6.83 -8.18 27.01
C GLU A 75 5.34 -7.82 26.90
N LEU A 76 5.01 -6.53 26.95
CA LEU A 76 3.63 -6.03 26.88
C LEU A 76 3.23 -5.60 25.46
N LEU A 77 4.18 -5.59 24.51
CA LEU A 77 3.87 -5.31 23.11
C LEU A 77 3.46 -6.59 22.40
N PRO A 78 2.36 -6.57 21.65
CA PRO A 78 1.98 -7.70 20.82
C PRO A 78 3.09 -7.99 19.79
N GLU A 79 3.33 -9.27 19.57
CA GLU A 79 4.29 -9.71 18.55
C GLU A 79 3.77 -9.40 17.15
N ILE A 80 4.68 -9.08 16.25
CA ILE A 80 4.36 -8.89 14.84
C ILE A 80 4.01 -10.27 14.27
N PRO A 81 2.80 -10.47 13.71
CA PRO A 81 2.38 -11.75 13.15
C PRO A 81 3.11 -12.01 11.82
N VAL A 82 4.38 -12.38 11.89
CA VAL A 82 5.13 -12.77 10.71
C VAL A 82 4.52 -14.07 10.19
N LYS A 83 3.89 -14.04 9.02
CA LYS A 83 3.65 -15.27 8.27
C LYS A 83 5.01 -15.78 7.85
N VAL A 84 5.52 -16.76 8.55
CA VAL A 84 6.59 -17.61 8.05
C VAL A 84 5.98 -18.33 6.85
N GLU A 85 6.16 -17.79 5.65
CA GLU A 85 6.03 -18.61 4.46
C GLU A 85 7.11 -19.67 4.62
N GLU A 86 6.69 -20.90 4.91
CA GLU A 86 7.58 -22.05 4.90
C GLU A 86 8.32 -21.99 3.58
N LYS A 87 9.61 -21.65 3.63
CA LYS A 87 10.53 -21.91 2.54
C LYS A 87 10.43 -23.41 2.27
N LYS A 88 9.61 -23.79 1.32
CA LYS A 88 9.82 -25.05 0.64
C LYS A 88 11.22 -24.93 0.06
N GLU A 89 12.16 -25.63 0.68
CA GLU A 89 13.46 -25.90 0.08
C GLU A 89 13.18 -26.52 -1.29
N GLN A 90 13.21 -25.70 -2.30
CA GLN A 90 13.28 -26.15 -3.67
C GLN A 90 14.66 -25.82 -4.19
N ASP A 91 15.42 -26.90 -4.31
CA ASP A 91 16.59 -27.09 -5.16
C ASP A 91 16.98 -25.93 -6.07
N THR A 92 18.26 -25.57 -5.88
CA THR A 92 19.20 -25.03 -6.87
C THR A 92 18.62 -24.70 -8.26
N LEU A 93 18.14 -23.47 -8.41
CA LEU A 93 17.98 -22.85 -9.71
C LEU A 93 18.87 -21.60 -9.81
N PRO A 94 19.45 -21.34 -10.98
CA PRO A 94 20.42 -20.25 -11.18
C PRO A 94 19.78 -18.88 -10.92
N PRO A 95 20.58 -17.81 -10.64
CA PRO A 95 20.08 -16.51 -10.20
C PRO A 95 19.12 -15.92 -11.23
N LYS A 96 17.84 -15.84 -10.87
CA LYS A 96 16.80 -15.23 -11.71
C LYS A 96 17.07 -13.74 -11.88
N LYS A 97 17.34 -13.34 -13.12
CA LYS A 97 17.39 -11.96 -13.60
C LYS A 97 16.19 -11.17 -13.08
N ASN A 98 16.46 -9.96 -12.56
CA ASN A 98 15.56 -8.88 -12.12
C ASN A 98 14.09 -8.96 -12.59
N VAL A 99 13.31 -9.86 -12.02
CA VAL A 99 11.87 -10.00 -12.28
C VAL A 99 11.10 -8.82 -11.70
N SER A 100 11.60 -8.24 -10.60
CA SER A 100 11.04 -7.07 -9.92
C SER A 100 10.87 -5.86 -10.84
N GLY A 101 11.86 -5.54 -11.66
CA GLY A 101 11.78 -4.39 -12.58
C GLY A 101 10.72 -4.54 -13.69
N LYS A 102 10.43 -5.78 -14.12
CA LYS A 102 9.40 -6.06 -15.13
C LYS A 102 7.99 -5.84 -14.57
N TYR A 103 7.71 -6.33 -13.37
CA TYR A 103 6.39 -6.16 -12.74
C TYR A 103 6.14 -4.72 -12.33
N LYS A 104 7.16 -4.00 -11.86
CA LYS A 104 7.05 -2.57 -11.55
C LYS A 104 6.60 -1.76 -12.78
N LYS A 105 7.27 -1.96 -13.93
CA LYS A 105 6.89 -1.28 -15.20
C LYS A 105 5.48 -1.64 -15.67
N LEU A 106 5.07 -2.91 -15.54
CA LEU A 106 3.73 -3.33 -15.92
C LEU A 106 2.66 -2.67 -15.05
N TYR A 107 2.87 -2.65 -13.73
CA TYR A 107 1.96 -2.02 -12.78
C TYR A 107 1.84 -0.50 -13.00
N GLU A 108 2.96 0.19 -13.17
CA GLU A 108 2.97 1.63 -13.46
C GLU A 108 2.22 1.95 -14.76
N ASN A 109 2.42 1.13 -15.81
CA ASN A 109 1.70 1.30 -17.06
C ASN A 109 0.19 1.07 -16.92
N GLU A 110 -0.25 0.06 -16.15
CA GLU A 110 -1.67 -0.17 -15.88
C GLU A 110 -2.29 0.94 -15.02
N LYS A 111 -1.57 1.43 -14.02
CA LYS A 111 -1.98 2.58 -13.20
C LYS A 111 -2.17 3.84 -14.06
N LEU A 112 -1.28 4.09 -15.00
CA LEU A 112 -1.39 5.22 -15.94
C LEU A 112 -2.57 5.05 -16.90
N LYS A 113 -2.80 3.84 -17.43
CA LYS A 113 -3.95 3.53 -18.30
C LYS A 113 -5.27 3.75 -17.55
N ASN A 114 -5.38 3.25 -16.31
CA ASN A 114 -6.57 3.42 -15.48
C ASN A 114 -6.82 4.89 -15.13
N LYS A 115 -5.76 5.67 -14.87
CA LYS A 115 -5.88 7.12 -14.65
C LYS A 115 -6.39 7.85 -15.89
N LYS A 116 -5.84 7.54 -17.07
CA LYS A 116 -6.30 8.11 -18.35
C LYS A 116 -7.75 7.73 -18.65
N LEU A 117 -8.15 6.49 -18.38
CA LEU A 117 -9.52 6.02 -18.58
C LEU A 117 -10.51 6.76 -17.68
N LYS A 118 -10.18 6.97 -16.41
CA LYS A 118 -11.01 7.75 -15.47
C LYS A 118 -11.16 9.20 -15.91
N ILE A 119 -10.09 9.84 -16.40
CA ILE A 119 -10.15 11.21 -16.93
C ILE A 119 -11.03 11.28 -18.18
N ALA A 120 -10.90 10.32 -19.10
CA ALA A 120 -11.72 10.25 -20.30
C ALA A 120 -13.20 10.04 -19.96
N LEU A 121 -13.52 9.21 -18.96
CA LEU A 121 -14.89 8.98 -18.49
C LEU A 121 -15.52 10.27 -17.94
N VAL A 122 -14.79 11.00 -17.10
CA VAL A 122 -15.24 12.28 -16.52
C VAL A 122 -15.47 13.31 -17.63
N ALA A 123 -14.57 13.41 -18.60
CA ALA A 123 -14.72 14.32 -19.74
C ALA A 123 -15.96 13.98 -20.58
N ALA A 124 -16.23 12.68 -20.84
CA ALA A 124 -17.41 12.23 -21.56
C ALA A 124 -18.71 12.59 -20.81
N LEU A 125 -18.72 12.43 -19.48
CA LEU A 125 -19.90 12.79 -18.66
C LEU A 125 -20.17 14.30 -18.68
N VAL A 126 -19.13 15.13 -18.66
CA VAL A 126 -19.27 16.59 -18.75
C VAL A 126 -19.83 17.01 -20.10
N LEU A 127 -19.36 16.39 -21.20
CA LEU A 127 -19.89 16.66 -22.55
C LEU A 127 -21.35 16.25 -22.69
N LEU A 128 -21.75 15.08 -22.13
CA LEU A 128 -23.15 14.63 -22.12
C LEU A 128 -24.04 15.57 -21.32
N ALA A 129 -23.62 16.03 -20.16
CA ALA A 129 -24.35 16.99 -19.35
C ALA A 129 -24.52 18.33 -20.08
N GLY A 130 -23.46 18.82 -20.74
CA GLY A 130 -23.52 20.03 -21.58
C GLY A 130 -24.51 19.89 -22.75
N PHE A 131 -24.50 18.74 -23.42
CA PHE A 131 -25.42 18.47 -24.53
C PHE A 131 -26.89 18.44 -24.07
N VAL A 132 -27.19 17.84 -22.93
CA VAL A 132 -28.53 17.82 -22.34
C VAL A 132 -29.04 19.24 -22.02
N ILE A 133 -28.16 20.07 -21.40
CA ILE A 133 -28.54 21.46 -21.07
C ILE A 133 -28.82 22.29 -22.30
N ILE A 134 -28.03 22.15 -23.37
CA ILE A 134 -28.22 22.88 -24.62
C ILE A 134 -29.54 22.47 -25.30
N ASN A 135 -29.83 21.16 -25.37
CA ASN A 135 -31.07 20.67 -25.96
C ASN A 135 -32.30 21.11 -25.17
N PHE A 136 -32.23 21.09 -23.83
CA PHE A 136 -33.30 21.54 -22.96
C PHE A 136 -33.62 23.03 -23.16
N ARG A 137 -32.57 23.84 -23.31
CA ARG A 137 -32.72 25.28 -23.53
C ARG A 137 -33.29 25.61 -24.92
N PHE A 138 -33.01 24.78 -25.94
CA PHE A 138 -33.50 24.97 -27.30
C PHE A 138 -34.98 24.56 -27.44
N GLN A 139 -35.47 23.66 -26.57
CA GLN A 139 -36.84 23.16 -26.61
C GLN A 139 -37.82 24.09 -25.85
N TYR A 140 -37.34 25.01 -25.04
CA TYR A 140 -38.15 25.94 -24.24
C TYR A 140 -37.92 27.41 -24.60
N SER A 141 -37.28 27.71 -25.71
CA SER A 141 -37.11 29.04 -26.27
C SER A 141 -37.96 29.19 -27.55
#